data_4b5ad41691566bcb795c3163f058737b
#
_entry.id   4b5ad41691566bcb795c3163f058737b
#
_cell.length_a   1.000
_cell.length_b   1.000
_cell.length_c   1.000
_cell.angle_alpha   90.00
_cell.angle_beta   90.00
_cell.angle_gamma   90.00
#
_symmetry.space_group_name_H-M   'P 1'
#
loop_
_entity.id
_entity.type
_entity.pdbx_description
1 polymer ?
#
loop_
_entity_poly.entity_id
_entity_poly.type
_entity_poly.pdbx_seq_one_letter_code
_entity_poly.pdbx_strand_id
1 'polypeptide(L)'
;MSVTLPRILVNLWTQDRSISVLDCAAQMSFFLILGATECFLLAVMAYDRCVAICGPLHCPLVMTPKVCLQLAVGSWVSGIPVQTGKTCWIFSLHFCHLNETNHFFCDNPPILKLACGDTFAHAPSVCVAVLLVAAVPFILILASYSKIVCTILRLPTARRAKAFSTYSSHLLVVLLFFGSATITYLRPKSSYSAGTNRLFSLLYTIVTPMFNPMIYNLQNKDVIAALIKLLLKKVV
;
A
#
# COMPACT_ATOMS: atom_id res chain seq x y z
N MET A 1 -4.07 4.46 -7.11
CA MET A 1 -5.28 5.07 -7.68
C MET A 1 -4.96 6.12 -8.74
N SER A 2 -4.22 7.17 -8.44
CA SER A 2 -3.99 8.30 -9.36
C SER A 2 -3.31 7.92 -10.70
N VAL A 3 -2.61 6.82 -10.77
CA VAL A 3 -1.87 6.36 -11.97
C VAL A 3 -2.64 5.32 -12.77
N THR A 4 -3.37 4.43 -12.11
CA THR A 4 -4.06 3.29 -12.74
C THR A 4 -5.49 3.61 -13.12
N LEU A 5 -6.23 4.31 -12.26
CA LEU A 5 -7.66 4.58 -12.46
C LEU A 5 -7.94 5.43 -13.72
N PRO A 6 -7.23 6.55 -13.97
CA PRO A 6 -7.47 7.36 -15.17
C PRO A 6 -7.26 6.55 -16.45
N ARG A 7 -6.23 5.71 -16.49
CA ARG A 7 -5.95 4.88 -17.67
C ARG A 7 -7.01 3.80 -17.88
N ILE A 8 -7.47 3.15 -16.82
CA ILE A 8 -8.56 2.18 -16.89
C ILE A 8 -9.83 2.84 -17.44
N LEU A 9 -10.18 4.04 -16.98
CA LEU A 9 -11.35 4.78 -17.46
C LEU A 9 -11.22 5.17 -18.93
N VAL A 10 -10.05 5.68 -19.36
CA VAL A 10 -9.79 6.00 -20.77
C VAL A 10 -9.91 4.75 -21.64
N ASN A 11 -9.29 3.64 -21.25
CA ASN A 11 -9.37 2.39 -22.01
C ASN A 11 -10.80 1.82 -22.12
N LEU A 12 -11.62 2.01 -21.07
CA LEU A 12 -13.04 1.63 -21.10
C LEU A 12 -13.86 2.53 -22.03
N TRP A 13 -13.51 3.83 -22.10
CA TRP A 13 -14.21 4.81 -22.96
C TRP A 13 -13.83 4.66 -24.43
N THR A 14 -12.53 4.56 -24.72
CA THR A 14 -12.02 4.50 -26.10
C THR A 14 -12.05 3.12 -26.71
N GLN A 15 -12.26 2.07 -25.90
CA GLN A 15 -12.09 0.65 -26.26
C GLN A 15 -10.69 0.30 -26.82
N ASP A 16 -9.78 1.27 -26.85
CA ASP A 16 -8.38 1.06 -27.20
C ASP A 16 -7.63 0.55 -25.96
N ARG A 17 -7.07 -0.64 -26.09
CA ARG A 17 -6.34 -1.34 -25.00
C ARG A 17 -4.83 -1.33 -25.22
N SER A 18 -4.36 -0.58 -26.21
CA SER A 18 -2.94 -0.45 -26.50
C SER A 18 -2.25 0.47 -25.48
N ILE A 19 -1.01 0.14 -25.14
CA ILE A 19 -0.15 0.97 -24.30
C ILE A 19 1.28 0.91 -24.84
N SER A 20 1.98 2.05 -24.89
CA SER A 20 3.38 2.05 -25.26
C SER A 20 4.24 1.40 -24.15
N VAL A 21 5.38 0.83 -24.52
CA VAL A 21 6.32 0.22 -23.56
C VAL A 21 6.78 1.25 -22.52
N LEU A 22 7.00 2.49 -22.96
CA LEU A 22 7.42 3.58 -22.07
C LEU A 22 6.32 3.97 -21.07
N ASP A 23 5.06 4.09 -21.53
CA ASP A 23 3.93 4.39 -20.66
C ASP A 23 3.68 3.25 -19.65
N CYS A 24 3.84 2.00 -20.09
CA CYS A 24 3.74 0.83 -19.23
C CYS A 24 4.84 0.84 -18.15
N ALA A 25 6.09 1.14 -18.52
CA ALA A 25 7.20 1.27 -17.58
C ALA A 25 6.98 2.40 -16.58
N ALA A 26 6.53 3.56 -17.04
CA ALA A 26 6.20 4.70 -16.21
C ALA A 26 5.06 4.35 -15.23
N GLN A 27 3.96 3.78 -15.73
CA GLN A 27 2.83 3.36 -14.91
C GLN A 27 3.26 2.38 -13.81
N MET A 28 4.03 1.36 -14.17
CA MET A 28 4.55 0.36 -13.23
C MET A 28 5.48 1.00 -12.19
N SER A 29 6.40 1.89 -12.61
CA SER A 29 7.32 2.58 -11.71
C SER A 29 6.58 3.42 -10.67
N PHE A 30 5.67 4.28 -11.11
CA PHE A 30 4.86 5.10 -10.19
C PHE A 30 4.01 4.25 -9.24
N PHE A 31 3.39 3.19 -9.74
CA PHE A 31 2.59 2.29 -8.93
C PHE A 31 3.43 1.63 -7.82
N LEU A 32 4.61 1.14 -8.16
CA LEU A 32 5.51 0.49 -7.21
C LEU A 32 6.12 1.47 -6.20
N ILE A 33 6.48 2.70 -6.63
CA ILE A 33 6.99 3.74 -5.74
C ILE A 33 5.91 4.15 -4.73
N LEU A 34 4.69 4.39 -5.18
CA LEU A 34 3.58 4.75 -4.29
C LEU A 34 3.26 3.62 -3.31
N GLY A 35 3.24 2.37 -3.76
CA GLY A 35 3.01 1.20 -2.90
C GLY A 35 4.13 1.02 -1.86
N ALA A 36 5.38 1.22 -2.24
CA ALA A 36 6.52 1.18 -1.31
C ALA A 36 6.41 2.30 -0.26
N THR A 37 6.12 3.52 -0.70
CA THR A 37 5.92 4.66 0.20
C THR A 37 4.80 4.40 1.19
N GLU A 38 3.70 3.79 0.75
CA GLU A 38 2.56 3.41 1.60
C GLU A 38 2.98 2.38 2.66
N CYS A 39 3.79 1.37 2.31
CA CYS A 39 4.35 0.41 3.29
C CYS A 39 5.11 1.11 4.41
N PHE A 40 6.02 2.03 4.06
CA PHE A 40 6.83 2.76 5.05
C PHE A 40 5.98 3.71 5.88
N LEU A 41 5.03 4.43 5.26
CA LEU A 41 4.13 5.33 5.99
C LEU A 41 3.24 4.57 6.98
N LEU A 42 2.76 3.38 6.63
CA LEU A 42 2.00 2.53 7.56
C LEU A 42 2.86 2.12 8.76
N ALA A 43 4.14 1.82 8.56
CA ALA A 43 5.06 1.53 9.66
C ALA A 43 5.32 2.75 10.55
N VAL A 44 5.51 3.93 9.95
CA VAL A 44 5.65 5.20 10.69
C VAL A 44 4.39 5.50 11.52
N MET A 45 3.21 5.32 10.94
CA MET A 45 1.94 5.50 11.64
C MET A 45 1.74 4.47 12.77
N ALA A 46 2.16 3.22 12.57
CA ALA A 46 2.13 2.21 13.64
C ALA A 46 3.07 2.58 14.80
N TYR A 47 4.24 3.10 14.48
CA TYR A 47 5.18 3.61 15.49
C TYR A 47 4.61 4.81 16.23
N ASP A 48 4.03 5.81 15.53
CA ASP A 48 3.35 6.95 16.13
C ASP A 48 2.27 6.52 17.13
N ARG A 49 1.39 5.59 16.73
CA ARG A 49 0.37 5.01 17.62
C ARG A 49 0.97 4.30 18.82
N CYS A 50 2.08 3.57 18.61
CA CYS A 50 2.78 2.89 19.71
C CYS A 50 3.30 3.90 20.74
N VAL A 51 3.96 4.97 20.30
CA VAL A 51 4.46 6.01 21.19
C VAL A 51 3.33 6.73 21.92
N ALA A 52 2.24 7.06 21.21
CA ALA A 52 1.08 7.74 21.79
C ALA A 52 0.36 6.92 22.87
N ILE A 53 0.31 5.59 22.73
CA ILE A 53 -0.39 4.69 23.67
C ILE A 53 0.53 4.24 24.80
N CYS A 54 1.77 3.86 24.48
CA CYS A 54 2.71 3.31 25.45
C CYS A 54 3.40 4.37 26.31
N GLY A 55 3.57 5.60 25.77
CA GLY A 55 4.26 6.70 26.47
C GLY A 55 3.65 8.07 26.15
N PRO A 56 2.40 8.34 26.58
CA PRO A 56 1.68 9.57 26.19
C PRO A 56 2.42 10.87 26.59
N LEU A 57 3.18 10.85 27.67
CA LEU A 57 3.96 12.02 28.12
C LEU A 57 5.21 12.25 27.26
N HIS A 58 5.75 11.19 26.64
CA HIS A 58 6.94 11.28 25.79
C HIS A 58 6.58 11.49 24.30
N CYS A 59 5.33 11.27 23.93
CA CYS A 59 4.89 11.38 22.53
C CYS A 59 5.21 12.74 21.90
N PRO A 60 4.91 13.90 22.51
CA PRO A 60 5.25 15.20 21.93
C PRO A 60 6.75 15.48 21.82
N LEU A 61 7.56 14.81 22.64
CA LEU A 61 9.03 14.94 22.61
C LEU A 61 9.64 14.08 21.50
N VAL A 62 9.09 12.92 21.23
CA VAL A 62 9.59 11.97 20.22
C VAL A 62 9.03 12.30 18.83
N MET A 63 7.71 12.53 18.74
CA MET A 63 7.00 12.78 17.49
C MET A 63 6.81 14.28 17.26
N THR A 64 7.91 15.00 17.17
CA THR A 64 7.88 16.42 16.81
C THR A 64 7.53 16.60 15.33
N PRO A 65 6.98 17.77 14.90
CA PRO A 65 6.66 18.03 13.48
C PRO A 65 7.87 17.80 12.55
N LYS A 66 9.07 18.12 13.03
CA LYS A 66 10.33 17.90 12.29
C LYS A 66 10.61 16.40 12.09
N VAL A 67 10.44 15.58 13.11
CA VAL A 67 10.63 14.13 13.04
C VAL A 67 9.55 13.51 12.12
N CYS A 68 8.30 13.93 12.25
CA CYS A 68 7.23 13.45 11.35
C CYS A 68 7.54 13.75 9.87
N LEU A 69 8.01 14.97 9.57
CA LEU A 69 8.41 15.34 8.22
C LEU A 69 9.60 14.50 7.73
N GLN A 70 10.62 14.31 8.57
CA GLN A 70 11.78 13.49 8.23
C GLN A 70 11.40 12.04 7.93
N LEU A 71 10.52 11.44 8.73
CA LEU A 71 10.02 10.08 8.51
C LEU A 71 9.16 9.98 7.24
N ALA A 72 8.33 10.98 6.96
CA ALA A 72 7.56 11.05 5.73
C ALA A 72 8.47 11.16 4.50
N VAL A 73 9.41 12.11 4.50
CA VAL A 73 10.39 12.27 3.42
C VAL A 73 11.25 11.01 3.27
N GLY A 74 11.71 10.41 4.37
CA GLY A 74 12.46 9.15 4.38
C GLY A 74 11.69 8.01 3.73
N SER A 75 10.37 7.93 3.95
CA SER A 75 9.50 6.93 3.32
C SER A 75 9.48 7.07 1.79
N TRP A 76 9.43 8.31 1.27
CA TRP A 76 9.51 8.57 -0.16
C TRP A 76 10.89 8.26 -0.74
N VAL A 77 11.93 8.76 -0.12
CA VAL A 77 13.33 8.58 -0.57
C VAL A 77 13.74 7.12 -0.56
N SER A 78 13.26 6.31 0.38
CA SER A 78 13.58 4.88 0.46
C SER A 78 12.92 4.06 -0.67
N GLY A 79 11.71 4.42 -1.08
CA GLY A 79 10.97 3.68 -2.11
C GLY A 79 11.44 3.97 -3.53
N ILE A 80 11.79 5.22 -3.84
CA ILE A 80 12.10 5.66 -5.20
C ILE A 80 13.27 4.87 -5.84
N PRO A 81 14.48 4.81 -5.26
CA PRO A 81 15.62 4.19 -5.93
C PRO A 81 15.42 2.68 -6.15
N VAL A 82 14.85 1.98 -5.18
CA VAL A 82 14.62 0.54 -5.24
C VAL A 82 13.63 0.19 -6.34
N GLN A 83 12.51 0.91 -6.42
CA GLN A 83 11.46 0.60 -7.39
C GLN A 83 11.81 1.09 -8.79
N THR A 84 12.47 2.23 -8.93
CA THR A 84 12.96 2.71 -10.23
C THR A 84 14.02 1.78 -10.79
N GLY A 85 15.00 1.37 -9.98
CA GLY A 85 16.03 0.40 -10.40
C GLY A 85 15.42 -0.92 -10.84
N LYS A 86 14.44 -1.45 -10.10
CA LYS A 86 13.71 -2.66 -10.45
C LYS A 86 12.95 -2.51 -11.77
N THR A 87 12.27 -1.39 -12.00
CA THR A 87 11.54 -1.13 -13.23
C THR A 87 12.48 -1.04 -14.43
N CYS A 88 13.55 -0.24 -14.33
CA CYS A 88 14.55 -0.12 -15.39
C CYS A 88 15.13 -1.49 -15.76
N TRP A 89 15.37 -2.32 -14.78
CA TRP A 89 15.92 -3.64 -15.00
C TRP A 89 14.93 -4.61 -15.65
N ILE A 90 13.65 -4.61 -15.26
CA ILE A 90 12.62 -5.43 -15.91
C ILE A 90 12.47 -5.04 -17.38
N PHE A 91 12.47 -3.76 -17.70
CA PHE A 91 12.31 -3.28 -19.06
C PHE A 91 13.60 -3.34 -19.92
N SER A 92 14.74 -3.68 -19.33
CA SER A 92 15.94 -4.04 -20.08
C SER A 92 15.97 -5.51 -20.56
N LEU A 93 15.00 -6.32 -20.14
CA LEU A 93 14.85 -7.70 -20.61
C LEU A 93 14.35 -7.74 -22.05
N HIS A 94 14.75 -8.79 -22.79
CA HIS A 94 14.20 -9.06 -24.11
C HIS A 94 12.81 -9.68 -24.02
N PHE A 95 11.84 -9.09 -24.68
CA PHE A 95 10.46 -9.60 -24.73
C PHE A 95 10.24 -10.30 -26.08
N CYS A 96 9.86 -11.60 -26.08
CA CYS A 96 9.76 -12.44 -27.28
C CYS A 96 8.34 -12.92 -27.59
N HIS A 97 7.41 -12.78 -26.69
CA HIS A 97 6.03 -13.21 -26.93
C HIS A 97 5.16 -12.05 -27.41
N LEU A 98 4.04 -12.40 -28.05
CA LEU A 98 2.98 -11.47 -28.46
C LEU A 98 2.80 -10.40 -27.36
N ASN A 99 2.88 -9.13 -27.75
CA ASN A 99 2.84 -7.96 -26.87
C ASN A 99 1.46 -7.75 -26.20
N GLU A 100 0.74 -8.83 -25.90
CA GLU A 100 -0.59 -8.80 -25.32
C GLU A 100 -0.54 -9.24 -23.85
N THR A 101 -0.86 -8.31 -22.96
CA THR A 101 -1.07 -8.63 -21.53
C THR A 101 -2.57 -8.69 -21.24
N ASN A 102 -3.03 -9.80 -20.71
CA ASN A 102 -4.43 -9.97 -20.32
C ASN A 102 -4.70 -9.36 -18.94
N HIS A 103 -4.28 -8.08 -18.75
CA HIS A 103 -4.36 -7.36 -17.49
C HIS A 103 -4.85 -5.92 -17.68
N PHE A 104 -5.44 -5.31 -16.62
CA PHE A 104 -5.98 -3.94 -16.69
C PHE A 104 -4.92 -2.85 -16.57
N PHE A 105 -3.72 -3.18 -16.06
CA PHE A 105 -2.61 -2.26 -15.88
C PHE A 105 -1.28 -3.03 -15.91
N CYS A 106 -0.18 -2.30 -16.09
CA CYS A 106 1.15 -2.87 -16.09
C CYS A 106 1.60 -3.21 -14.66
N ASP A 107 1.75 -4.52 -14.39
CA ASP A 107 2.25 -5.04 -13.13
C ASP A 107 3.37 -6.06 -13.39
N ASN A 108 4.21 -6.30 -12.38
CA ASN A 108 5.38 -7.18 -12.47
C ASN A 108 5.07 -8.60 -12.97
N PRO A 109 4.09 -9.34 -12.39
CA PRO A 109 3.89 -10.73 -12.76
C PRO A 109 3.45 -10.93 -14.22
N PRO A 110 2.55 -10.10 -14.81
CA PRO A 110 2.21 -10.18 -16.23
C PRO A 110 3.39 -9.86 -17.15
N ILE A 111 4.16 -8.82 -16.85
CA ILE A 111 5.28 -8.36 -17.70
C ILE A 111 6.42 -9.38 -17.68
N LEU A 112 6.78 -9.94 -16.52
CA LEU A 112 7.80 -10.98 -16.43
C LEU A 112 7.46 -12.26 -17.22
N LYS A 113 6.19 -12.54 -17.46
CA LYS A 113 5.78 -13.68 -18.31
C LYS A 113 6.03 -13.46 -19.80
N LEU A 114 6.18 -12.21 -20.23
CA LEU A 114 6.49 -11.86 -21.62
C LEU A 114 8.00 -11.87 -21.88
N ALA A 115 8.82 -11.85 -20.84
CA ALA A 115 10.27 -11.85 -20.96
C ALA A 115 10.76 -13.22 -21.42
N CYS A 116 11.72 -13.20 -22.36
CA CYS A 116 12.43 -14.38 -22.84
C CYS A 116 13.77 -14.49 -22.14
N GLY A 117 14.13 -15.70 -21.80
CA GLY A 117 15.42 -16.00 -21.21
C GLY A 117 15.35 -16.45 -19.75
N ASP A 118 16.49 -16.64 -19.18
CA ASP A 118 16.64 -17.17 -17.82
C ASP A 118 16.28 -16.08 -16.79
N THR A 119 14.98 -16.05 -16.40
CA THR A 119 14.50 -15.20 -15.32
C THR A 119 15.04 -15.61 -13.95
N PHE A 120 15.81 -16.68 -13.86
CA PHE A 120 16.38 -17.17 -12.61
C PHE A 120 17.41 -16.20 -12.02
N ALA A 121 18.18 -15.51 -12.87
CA ALA A 121 19.11 -14.46 -12.43
C ALA A 121 18.39 -13.25 -11.79
N HIS A 122 17.07 -13.11 -12.01
CA HIS A 122 16.25 -12.02 -11.50
C HIS A 122 15.64 -12.30 -10.12
N ALA A 123 15.54 -13.55 -9.71
CA ALA A 123 14.94 -13.96 -8.45
C ALA A 123 15.60 -13.30 -7.21
N PRO A 124 16.95 -13.22 -7.09
CA PRO A 124 17.58 -12.60 -5.92
C PRO A 124 17.25 -11.12 -5.75
N SER A 125 17.24 -10.34 -6.83
CA SER A 125 16.96 -8.91 -6.74
C SER A 125 15.50 -8.61 -6.38
N VAL A 126 14.58 -9.42 -6.90
CA VAL A 126 13.15 -9.35 -6.51
C VAL A 126 13.00 -9.69 -5.04
N CYS A 127 13.66 -10.73 -4.55
CA CYS A 127 13.66 -11.09 -3.12
C CYS A 127 14.20 -9.96 -2.25
N VAL A 128 15.33 -9.36 -2.60
CA VAL A 128 15.90 -8.22 -1.85
C VAL A 128 14.94 -7.03 -1.84
N ALA A 129 14.35 -6.68 -2.97
CA ALA A 129 13.38 -5.58 -3.04
C ALA A 129 12.14 -5.86 -2.16
N VAL A 130 11.61 -7.08 -2.18
CA VAL A 130 10.47 -7.49 -1.33
C VAL A 130 10.85 -7.45 0.15
N LEU A 131 12.03 -7.94 0.51
CA LEU A 131 12.51 -7.91 1.90
C LEU A 131 12.63 -6.47 2.42
N LEU A 132 13.26 -5.59 1.66
CA LEU A 132 13.48 -4.20 2.08
C LEU A 132 12.17 -3.39 2.13
N VAL A 133 11.31 -3.56 1.15
CA VAL A 133 10.12 -2.70 0.96
C VAL A 133 8.89 -3.23 1.69
N ALA A 134 8.74 -4.53 1.85
CA ALA A 134 7.57 -5.14 2.48
C ALA A 134 7.87 -5.75 3.85
N ALA A 135 8.92 -6.59 3.95
CA ALA A 135 9.16 -7.34 5.19
C ALA A 135 9.65 -6.43 6.33
N VAL A 136 10.55 -5.48 6.06
CA VAL A 136 11.06 -4.57 7.10
C VAL A 136 9.93 -3.70 7.69
N PRO A 137 9.12 -2.96 6.89
CA PRO A 137 7.97 -2.25 7.44
C PRO A 137 6.97 -3.16 8.16
N PHE A 138 6.71 -4.35 7.63
CA PHE A 138 5.79 -5.30 8.25
C PHE A 138 6.25 -5.76 9.64
N ILE A 139 7.54 -6.07 9.80
CA ILE A 139 8.13 -6.44 11.11
C ILE A 139 8.04 -5.28 12.10
N LEU A 140 8.31 -4.05 11.65
CA LEU A 140 8.18 -2.84 12.49
C LEU A 140 6.73 -2.62 12.94
N ILE A 141 5.77 -2.86 12.06
CA ILE A 141 4.34 -2.81 12.35
C ILE A 141 3.98 -3.86 13.40
N LEU A 142 4.38 -5.12 13.21
CA LEU A 142 4.12 -6.20 14.16
C LEU A 142 4.73 -5.92 15.54
N ALA A 143 5.96 -5.41 15.59
CA ALA A 143 6.62 -5.05 16.84
C ALA A 143 5.87 -3.91 17.57
N SER A 144 5.44 -2.88 16.84
CA SER A 144 4.65 -1.78 17.37
C SER A 144 3.31 -2.27 17.92
N TYR A 145 2.62 -3.13 17.19
CA TYR A 145 1.35 -3.70 17.63
C TYR A 145 1.47 -4.64 18.82
N SER A 146 2.50 -5.45 18.86
CA SER A 146 2.75 -6.30 20.04
C SER A 146 2.91 -5.46 21.32
N LYS A 147 3.67 -4.36 21.25
CA LYS A 147 3.81 -3.41 22.36
C LYS A 147 2.48 -2.75 22.74
N ILE A 148 1.71 -2.29 21.76
CA ILE A 148 0.40 -1.68 21.99
C ILE A 148 -0.53 -2.66 22.70
N VAL A 149 -0.66 -3.90 22.22
CA VAL A 149 -1.52 -4.93 22.81
C VAL A 149 -1.08 -5.22 24.25
N CYS A 150 0.22 -5.45 24.48
CA CYS A 150 0.75 -5.68 25.83
C CYS A 150 0.44 -4.51 26.78
N THR A 151 0.52 -3.28 26.31
CA THR A 151 0.21 -2.08 27.12
C THR A 151 -1.29 -1.98 27.39
N ILE A 152 -2.15 -2.19 26.40
CA ILE A 152 -3.61 -2.12 26.54
C ILE A 152 -4.11 -3.19 27.52
N LEU A 153 -3.56 -4.40 27.49
CA LEU A 153 -3.94 -5.46 28.40
C LEU A 153 -3.63 -5.13 29.89
N ARG A 154 -2.67 -4.25 30.12
CA ARG A 154 -2.34 -3.75 31.48
C ARG A 154 -3.23 -2.59 31.95
N LEU A 155 -4.03 -2.00 31.06
CA LEU A 155 -4.91 -0.89 31.41
C LEU A 155 -6.19 -1.37 32.12
N PRO A 156 -6.79 -0.51 32.98
CA PRO A 156 -8.12 -0.75 33.55
C PRO A 156 -9.18 -0.89 32.45
N THR A 157 -10.20 -1.72 32.69
CA THR A 157 -11.22 -2.11 31.69
C THR A 157 -11.90 -0.93 31.00
N ALA A 158 -12.22 0.13 31.76
CA ALA A 158 -12.87 1.34 31.21
C ALA A 158 -12.02 2.10 30.20
N ARG A 159 -10.68 2.11 30.35
CA ARG A 159 -9.77 2.78 29.42
C ARG A 159 -9.40 1.87 28.24
N ARG A 160 -9.46 0.56 28.43
CA ARG A 160 -9.14 -0.46 27.43
C ARG A 160 -10.00 -0.34 26.18
N ALA A 161 -11.31 -0.22 26.34
CA ALA A 161 -12.27 -0.13 25.23
C ALA A 161 -12.00 1.10 24.34
N LYS A 162 -11.71 2.26 24.94
CA LYS A 162 -11.39 3.49 24.19
C LYS A 162 -10.08 3.38 23.43
N ALA A 163 -9.03 2.83 24.07
CA ALA A 163 -7.75 2.58 23.44
C ALA A 163 -7.89 1.60 22.26
N PHE A 164 -8.66 0.52 22.43
CA PHE A 164 -8.89 -0.49 21.41
C PHE A 164 -9.63 0.08 20.18
N SER A 165 -10.62 0.92 20.38
CA SER A 165 -11.35 1.57 19.27
C SER A 165 -10.44 2.44 18.38
N THR A 166 -9.53 3.20 18.99
CA THR A 166 -8.59 4.05 18.24
C THR A 166 -7.55 3.23 17.46
N TYR A 167 -7.16 2.10 18.02
CA TYR A 167 -6.16 1.21 17.45
C TYR A 167 -6.71 0.31 16.33
N SER A 168 -7.94 -0.19 16.49
CA SER A 168 -8.56 -1.18 15.58
C SER A 168 -8.62 -0.69 14.12
N SER A 169 -8.76 0.59 13.91
CA SER A 169 -8.85 1.20 12.58
C SER A 169 -7.57 1.17 11.81
N HIS A 170 -6.47 1.54 12.48
CA HIS A 170 -5.17 1.44 11.87
C HIS A 170 -4.81 -0.03 11.58
N LEU A 171 -5.17 -0.94 12.49
CA LEU A 171 -5.00 -2.37 12.27
C LEU A 171 -5.79 -2.85 11.05
N LEU A 172 -7.04 -2.38 10.89
CA LEU A 172 -7.86 -2.72 9.73
C LEU A 172 -7.20 -2.27 8.42
N VAL A 173 -6.68 -1.05 8.36
CA VAL A 173 -5.95 -0.55 7.18
C VAL A 173 -4.73 -1.42 6.86
N VAL A 174 -3.94 -1.77 7.86
CA VAL A 174 -2.76 -2.64 7.70
C VAL A 174 -3.16 -4.02 7.20
N LEU A 175 -4.21 -4.62 7.77
CA LEU A 175 -4.71 -5.93 7.35
C LEU A 175 -5.24 -5.89 5.91
N LEU A 176 -5.97 -4.85 5.52
CA LEU A 176 -6.44 -4.68 4.15
C LEU A 176 -5.26 -4.52 3.17
N PHE A 177 -4.27 -3.71 3.51
CA PHE A 177 -3.13 -3.45 2.65
C PHE A 177 -2.24 -4.69 2.49
N PHE A 178 -1.69 -5.20 3.59
CA PHE A 178 -0.78 -6.35 3.53
C PHE A 178 -1.51 -7.65 3.18
N GLY A 179 -2.77 -7.82 3.61
CA GLY A 179 -3.59 -8.98 3.29
C GLY A 179 -3.90 -9.05 1.78
N SER A 180 -4.35 -7.95 1.18
CA SER A 180 -4.62 -7.89 -0.26
C SER A 180 -3.35 -8.08 -1.10
N ALA A 181 -2.22 -7.49 -0.69
CA ALA A 181 -0.92 -7.70 -1.32
C ALA A 181 -0.48 -9.17 -1.23
N THR A 182 -0.58 -9.77 -0.06
CA THR A 182 -0.23 -11.18 0.17
C THR A 182 -1.06 -12.11 -0.72
N ILE A 183 -2.38 -11.92 -0.78
CA ILE A 183 -3.27 -12.70 -1.64
C ILE A 183 -2.87 -12.53 -3.11
N THR A 184 -2.51 -11.31 -3.54
CA THR A 184 -2.15 -11.02 -4.93
C THR A 184 -0.81 -11.65 -5.34
N TYR A 185 0.21 -11.59 -4.48
CA TYR A 185 1.58 -11.96 -4.85
C TYR A 185 2.02 -13.35 -4.38
N LEU A 186 1.44 -13.92 -3.31
CA LEU A 186 1.84 -15.21 -2.74
C LEU A 186 0.92 -16.38 -3.12
N ARG A 187 -0.16 -16.14 -3.84
CA ARG A 187 -1.08 -17.20 -4.24
C ARG A 187 -0.43 -18.17 -5.24
N PRO A 188 -0.53 -19.51 -5.04
CA PRO A 188 0.07 -20.49 -5.95
C PRO A 188 -0.56 -20.45 -7.34
N LYS A 189 0.30 -20.59 -8.37
CA LYS A 189 -0.05 -20.48 -9.81
C LYS A 189 -1.12 -21.47 -10.28
N SER A 190 -1.35 -22.57 -9.55
CA SER A 190 -2.30 -23.65 -9.91
C SER A 190 -3.78 -23.29 -9.71
N SER A 191 -4.08 -22.18 -9.02
CA SER A 191 -5.45 -21.80 -8.63
C SER A 191 -6.09 -20.70 -9.50
N TYR A 192 -5.57 -20.45 -10.70
CA TYR A 192 -5.92 -19.26 -11.46
C TYR A 192 -7.05 -19.50 -12.49
N SER A 193 -8.24 -18.96 -12.23
CA SER A 193 -9.08 -18.47 -13.31
C SER A 193 -8.71 -17.02 -13.63
N ALA A 194 -8.64 -16.66 -14.93
CA ALA A 194 -8.25 -15.33 -15.37
C ALA A 194 -9.10 -14.19 -14.77
N GLY A 195 -10.39 -14.47 -14.53
CA GLY A 195 -11.33 -13.52 -13.92
C GLY A 195 -11.04 -13.20 -12.46
N THR A 196 -10.67 -14.21 -11.67
CA THR A 196 -10.38 -14.06 -10.24
C THR A 196 -9.15 -13.17 -10.01
N ASN A 197 -8.13 -13.31 -10.86
CA ASN A 197 -6.91 -12.49 -10.77
C ASN A 197 -7.18 -11.01 -11.03
N ARG A 198 -8.02 -10.72 -12.04
CA ARG A 198 -8.42 -9.34 -12.35
C ARG A 198 -9.17 -8.70 -11.19
N LEU A 199 -10.06 -9.43 -10.53
CA LEU A 199 -10.82 -8.96 -9.39
C LEU A 199 -9.91 -8.62 -8.20
N PHE A 200 -8.97 -9.51 -7.84
CA PHE A 200 -8.03 -9.25 -6.74
C PHE A 200 -7.09 -8.08 -7.05
N SER A 201 -6.64 -7.95 -8.30
CA SER A 201 -5.83 -6.81 -8.71
C SER A 201 -6.60 -5.49 -8.59
N LEU A 202 -7.89 -5.45 -8.94
CA LEU A 202 -8.74 -4.28 -8.74
C LEU A 202 -8.94 -3.97 -7.26
N LEU A 203 -9.19 -4.97 -6.41
CA LEU A 203 -9.33 -4.80 -4.98
C LEU A 203 -8.07 -4.18 -4.37
N TYR A 204 -6.91 -4.73 -4.68
CA TYR A 204 -5.64 -4.23 -4.18
C TYR A 204 -5.31 -2.82 -4.71
N THR A 205 -5.57 -2.55 -6.00
CA THR A 205 -5.16 -1.31 -6.66
C THR A 205 -6.11 -0.14 -6.40
N ILE A 206 -7.41 -0.41 -6.22
CA ILE A 206 -8.45 0.61 -6.13
C ILE A 206 -9.07 0.64 -4.73
N VAL A 207 -9.56 -0.50 -4.26
CA VAL A 207 -10.37 -0.57 -3.04
C VAL A 207 -9.52 -0.27 -1.81
N THR A 208 -8.36 -0.91 -1.68
CA THR A 208 -7.49 -0.71 -0.51
C THR A 208 -7.04 0.74 -0.34
N PRO A 209 -6.49 1.45 -1.35
CA PRO A 209 -6.13 2.86 -1.22
C PRO A 209 -7.32 3.80 -0.98
N MET A 210 -8.54 3.43 -1.41
CA MET A 210 -9.75 4.21 -1.09
C MET A 210 -10.12 4.11 0.39
N PHE A 211 -10.03 2.91 0.96
CA PHE A 211 -10.41 2.70 2.35
C PHE A 211 -9.46 3.37 3.33
N ASN A 212 -8.18 3.52 3.00
CA ASN A 212 -7.21 4.17 3.87
C ASN A 212 -7.66 5.57 4.33
N PRO A 213 -7.89 6.57 3.45
CA PRO A 213 -8.34 7.88 3.87
C PRO A 213 -9.75 7.86 4.47
N MET A 214 -10.65 6.98 4.02
CA MET A 214 -12.00 6.88 4.57
C MET A 214 -11.98 6.42 6.03
N ILE A 215 -11.22 5.39 6.35
CA ILE A 215 -11.12 4.84 7.71
C ILE A 215 -10.55 5.90 8.66
N TYR A 216 -9.51 6.64 8.24
CA TYR A 216 -8.91 7.69 9.08
C TYR A 216 -9.82 8.90 9.26
N ASN A 217 -10.50 9.34 8.20
CA ASN A 217 -11.38 10.50 8.26
C ASN A 217 -12.69 10.20 9.02
N LEU A 218 -13.29 9.02 8.82
CA LEU A 218 -14.53 8.66 9.51
C LEU A 218 -14.36 8.39 11.01
N GLN A 219 -13.13 8.38 11.51
CA GLN A 219 -12.85 8.27 12.95
C GLN A 219 -12.44 9.59 13.58
N ASN A 220 -12.13 10.59 12.80
CA ASN A 220 -11.87 11.93 13.30
C ASN A 220 -13.19 12.61 13.65
N LYS A 221 -13.40 12.85 14.95
CA LYS A 221 -14.62 13.50 15.47
C LYS A 221 -14.88 14.87 14.85
N ASP A 222 -13.82 15.61 14.54
CA ASP A 222 -13.93 16.93 13.92
C ASP A 222 -14.41 16.84 12.48
N VAL A 223 -13.93 15.83 11.73
CA VAL A 223 -14.40 15.55 10.37
C VAL A 223 -15.86 15.10 10.37
N ILE A 224 -16.24 14.20 11.29
CA ILE A 224 -17.64 13.76 11.43
C ILE A 224 -18.54 14.96 11.77
N ALA A 225 -18.14 15.78 12.72
CA ALA A 225 -18.92 16.97 13.09
C ALA A 225 -19.05 17.96 11.93
N ALA A 226 -17.99 18.16 11.14
CA ALA A 226 -18.03 19.00 9.95
C ALA A 226 -18.95 18.41 8.86
N LEU A 227 -18.89 17.10 8.62
CA LEU A 227 -19.77 16.41 7.68
C LEU A 227 -21.23 16.51 8.07
N ILE A 228 -21.55 16.30 9.35
CA ILE A 228 -22.93 16.43 9.86
C ILE A 228 -23.41 17.86 9.65
N LYS A 229 -22.60 18.88 9.96
CA LYS A 229 -22.97 20.29 9.71
C LYS A 229 -23.22 20.57 8.23
N LEU A 230 -22.41 20.02 7.33
CA LEU A 230 -22.60 20.20 5.89
C LEU A 230 -23.85 19.50 5.37
N LEU A 231 -24.15 18.30 5.86
CA LEU A 231 -25.36 17.57 5.49
C LEU A 231 -26.64 18.27 6.01
N LEU A 232 -26.63 18.73 7.25
CA LEU A 232 -27.76 19.47 7.83
C LEU A 232 -28.00 20.83 7.14
N LYS A 233 -26.91 21.50 6.68
CA LYS A 233 -27.04 22.77 5.94
C LYS A 233 -27.62 22.61 4.52
N LYS A 234 -27.58 21.37 3.98
CA LYS A 234 -28.11 21.07 2.64
C LYS A 234 -29.57 20.58 2.65
N VAL A 235 -30.15 20.37 3.85
CA VAL A 235 -31.51 19.89 4.07
C VAL A 235 -32.43 21.04 4.49
N VAL A 236 -31.90 22.22 4.78
CA VAL A 236 -32.61 23.48 5.02
C VAL A 236 -32.38 24.41 3.82
#